data_8eebb005ec84056de8ce643ac80777a0
#
_entry.id   8eebb005ec84056de8ce643ac80777a0
#
_cell.length_a   1.000
_cell.length_b   1.000
_cell.length_c   1.000
_cell.angle_alpha   90.00
_cell.angle_beta   90.00
_cell.angle_gamma   90.00
#
_symmetry.space_group_name_H-M   'P 1'
#
loop_
_entity.id
_entity.type
_entity.pdbx_description
1 polymer ?
#
loop_
_entity_poly.entity_id
_entity_poly.type
_entity_poly.pdbx_seq_one_letter_code
_entity_poly.pdbx_strand_id
1 'polypeptide(L)'
;MTNIIMLGCNGRMGQMITDIVAKDDEAQIVAGIDIVNNRENPYAVFTDIKDCDVKADAIIDFSSANGFEERMDYAVDKQIPIIVCSTGLSDEQLDYLKEASKKVAVLTSANMSLGVNLLIKLVKEAAKKLATEGFDVEIVEKHHNQKLDAPSGTALALADA
;
A
#
# COMPACT_ATOMS: atom_id res chain seq x y z
N MET A 1 -4.16 -18.22 -12.40
CA MET A 1 -4.82 -16.91 -12.21
C MET A 1 -4.78 -16.59 -10.73
N THR A 2 -4.20 -15.45 -10.37
CA THR A 2 -4.05 -15.00 -8.97
C THR A 2 -5.33 -14.31 -8.51
N ASN A 3 -5.94 -14.82 -7.44
CA ASN A 3 -7.16 -14.28 -6.86
C ASN A 3 -6.80 -13.20 -5.81
N ILE A 4 -7.31 -11.99 -5.98
CA ILE A 4 -6.95 -10.82 -5.16
C ILE A 4 -8.17 -10.34 -4.37
N ILE A 5 -7.99 -10.07 -3.07
CA ILE A 5 -8.90 -9.24 -2.29
C ILE A 5 -8.37 -7.81 -2.31
N MET A 6 -9.20 -6.85 -2.74
CA MET A 6 -8.84 -5.44 -2.85
C MET A 6 -9.41 -4.63 -1.68
N LEU A 7 -8.57 -4.15 -0.77
CA LEU A 7 -8.97 -3.27 0.34
C LEU A 7 -8.87 -1.81 -0.08
N GLY A 8 -9.90 -1.03 0.22
CA GLY A 8 -10.06 0.34 -0.29
C GLY A 8 -10.49 0.36 -1.76
N CYS A 9 -11.30 -0.63 -2.17
CA CYS A 9 -11.67 -0.84 -3.57
C CYS A 9 -12.45 0.32 -4.20
N ASN A 10 -13.20 1.09 -3.42
CA ASN A 10 -13.96 2.26 -3.91
C ASN A 10 -13.14 3.56 -3.93
N GLY A 11 -11.92 3.53 -3.37
CA GLY A 11 -10.97 4.63 -3.43
C GLY A 11 -10.37 4.83 -4.84
N ARG A 12 -9.67 5.95 -5.03
CA ARG A 12 -9.01 6.27 -6.32
C ARG A 12 -8.04 5.18 -6.77
N MET A 13 -7.18 4.71 -5.86
CA MET A 13 -6.21 3.64 -6.18
C MET A 13 -6.88 2.29 -6.38
N GLY A 14 -7.89 1.96 -5.56
CA GLY A 14 -8.66 0.72 -5.71
C GLY A 14 -9.31 0.60 -7.08
N GLN A 15 -9.92 1.68 -7.57
CA GLN A 15 -10.52 1.71 -8.91
C GLN A 15 -9.46 1.61 -10.02
N MET A 16 -8.33 2.29 -9.88
CA MET A 16 -7.22 2.18 -10.84
C MET A 16 -6.69 0.74 -10.92
N ILE A 17 -6.53 0.07 -9.80
CA ILE A 17 -6.09 -1.32 -9.74
C ILE A 17 -7.15 -2.25 -10.32
N THR A 18 -8.42 -2.01 -10.04
CA THR A 18 -9.55 -2.74 -10.66
C THR A 18 -9.46 -2.67 -12.19
N ASP A 19 -9.23 -1.47 -12.76
CA ASP A 19 -9.10 -1.28 -14.20
C ASP A 19 -7.85 -1.95 -14.80
N ILE A 20 -6.75 -2.03 -14.04
CA ILE A 20 -5.52 -2.71 -14.47
C ILE A 20 -5.73 -4.22 -14.46
N VAL A 21 -6.24 -4.76 -13.36
CA VAL A 21 -6.46 -6.21 -13.18
C VAL A 21 -7.52 -6.73 -14.16
N ALA A 22 -8.53 -5.92 -14.50
CA ALA A 22 -9.53 -6.30 -15.51
C ALA A 22 -8.95 -6.54 -16.91
N LYS A 23 -7.70 -6.12 -17.18
CA LYS A 23 -6.98 -6.30 -18.44
C LYS A 23 -5.85 -7.33 -18.35
N ASP A 24 -5.72 -7.98 -17.22
CA ASP A 24 -4.67 -8.94 -16.93
C ASP A 24 -5.23 -10.37 -16.97
N ASP A 25 -4.65 -11.21 -17.82
CA ASP A 25 -5.09 -12.59 -17.96
C ASP A 25 -4.58 -13.51 -16.84
N GLU A 26 -3.67 -13.04 -15.98
CA GLU A 26 -3.06 -13.83 -14.91
C GLU A 26 -3.60 -13.50 -13.51
N ALA A 27 -4.38 -12.42 -13.37
CA ALA A 27 -4.95 -11.97 -12.11
C ALA A 27 -6.43 -11.62 -12.21
N GLN A 28 -7.15 -11.73 -11.09
CA GLN A 28 -8.52 -11.24 -10.95
C GLN A 28 -8.79 -10.75 -9.53
N ILE A 29 -9.63 -9.72 -9.39
CA ILE A 29 -10.15 -9.32 -8.08
C ILE A 29 -11.40 -10.17 -7.82
N VAL A 30 -11.36 -10.95 -6.74
CA VAL A 30 -12.47 -11.84 -6.36
C VAL A 30 -13.38 -11.22 -5.29
N ALA A 31 -12.89 -10.25 -4.53
CA ALA A 31 -13.68 -9.48 -3.56
C ALA A 31 -13.04 -8.10 -3.32
N GLY A 32 -13.87 -7.14 -2.98
CA GLY A 32 -13.47 -5.82 -2.50
C GLY A 32 -13.89 -5.58 -1.05
N ILE A 33 -13.12 -4.81 -0.32
CA ILE A 33 -13.48 -4.33 1.01
C ILE A 33 -13.41 -2.81 1.01
N ASP A 34 -14.46 -2.16 1.48
CA ASP A 34 -14.48 -0.70 1.67
C ASP A 34 -15.51 -0.32 2.74
N ILE A 35 -15.29 0.79 3.44
CA ILE A 35 -16.19 1.29 4.49
C ILE A 35 -17.59 1.67 3.96
N VAL A 36 -17.69 1.93 2.66
CA VAL A 36 -18.95 2.20 1.97
C VAL A 36 -19.03 1.39 0.68
N ASN A 37 -20.21 0.84 0.39
CA ASN A 37 -20.49 0.16 -0.87
C ASN A 37 -21.38 1.05 -1.75
N ASN A 38 -20.79 2.11 -2.31
CA ASN A 38 -21.48 3.14 -3.08
C ASN A 38 -21.11 3.16 -4.57
N ARG A 39 -20.40 2.13 -5.05
CA ARG A 39 -20.01 1.96 -6.45
C ARG A 39 -20.33 0.56 -6.94
N GLU A 40 -20.62 0.45 -8.22
CA GLU A 40 -20.65 -0.83 -8.91
C GLU A 40 -19.23 -1.30 -9.18
N ASN A 41 -18.94 -2.50 -8.75
CA ASN A 41 -17.68 -3.19 -9.01
C ASN A 41 -17.98 -4.53 -9.69
N PRO A 42 -17.06 -5.08 -10.49
CA PRO A 42 -17.26 -6.39 -11.14
C PRO A 42 -17.13 -7.58 -10.17
N TYR A 43 -16.99 -7.32 -8.88
CA TYR A 43 -16.87 -8.29 -7.80
C TYR A 43 -17.73 -7.86 -6.60
N ALA A 44 -17.97 -8.79 -5.67
CA ALA A 44 -18.69 -8.49 -4.42
C ALA A 44 -17.87 -7.55 -3.54
N VAL A 45 -18.53 -6.56 -2.92
CA VAL A 45 -17.91 -5.63 -1.98
C VAL A 45 -18.51 -5.81 -0.59
N PHE A 46 -17.65 -6.00 0.40
CA PHE A 46 -18.01 -6.14 1.80
C PHE A 46 -17.61 -4.87 2.56
N THR A 47 -18.37 -4.50 3.59
CA THR A 47 -18.07 -3.36 4.46
C THR A 47 -17.25 -3.76 5.69
N ASP A 48 -17.21 -5.03 6.02
CA ASP A 48 -16.34 -5.62 7.04
C ASP A 48 -15.53 -6.78 6.41
N ILE A 49 -14.23 -6.81 6.63
CA ILE A 49 -13.35 -7.87 6.13
C ILE A 49 -13.72 -9.25 6.72
N LYS A 50 -14.29 -9.28 7.92
CA LYS A 50 -14.71 -10.52 8.59
C LYS A 50 -15.86 -11.22 7.88
N ASP A 51 -16.66 -10.47 7.12
CA ASP A 51 -17.76 -11.01 6.32
C ASP A 51 -17.30 -11.62 4.99
N CYS A 52 -16.02 -11.39 4.63
CA CYS A 52 -15.42 -11.90 3.41
C CYS A 52 -14.90 -13.33 3.62
N ASP A 53 -15.63 -14.31 3.14
CA ASP A 53 -15.20 -15.72 3.15
C ASP A 53 -14.74 -16.22 1.77
N VAL A 54 -14.23 -15.29 0.96
CA VAL A 54 -13.75 -15.59 -0.39
C VAL A 54 -12.30 -16.07 -0.33
N LYS A 55 -12.00 -17.17 -1.04
CA LYS A 55 -10.61 -17.66 -1.16
C LYS A 55 -9.81 -16.72 -2.06
N ALA A 56 -8.65 -16.31 -1.59
CA ALA A 56 -7.74 -15.46 -2.32
C ALA A 56 -6.28 -15.90 -2.13
N ASP A 57 -5.44 -15.50 -3.08
CA ASP A 57 -4.01 -15.78 -3.09
C ASP A 57 -3.20 -14.59 -2.58
N ALA A 58 -3.77 -13.38 -2.62
CA ALA A 58 -3.15 -12.16 -2.12
C ALA A 58 -4.19 -11.11 -1.70
N ILE A 59 -3.79 -10.23 -0.80
CA ILE A 59 -4.53 -9.03 -0.42
C ILE A 59 -3.73 -7.80 -0.86
N ILE A 60 -4.39 -6.81 -1.47
CA ILE A 60 -3.81 -5.51 -1.78
C ILE A 60 -4.56 -4.45 -0.97
N ASP A 61 -3.84 -3.73 -0.09
CA ASP A 61 -4.41 -2.76 0.83
C ASP A 61 -4.03 -1.31 0.46
N PHE A 62 -4.96 -0.59 -0.17
CA PHE A 62 -4.92 0.86 -0.38
C PHE A 62 -5.99 1.60 0.46
N SER A 63 -6.32 1.09 1.60
CA SER A 63 -7.24 1.72 2.55
C SER A 63 -6.51 2.74 3.45
N SER A 64 -7.04 3.02 4.62
CA SER A 64 -6.46 3.94 5.60
C SER A 64 -5.81 3.18 6.77
N ALA A 65 -5.10 3.90 7.66
CA ALA A 65 -4.57 3.32 8.89
C ALA A 65 -5.66 2.82 9.87
N ASN A 66 -6.90 3.33 9.75
CA ASN A 66 -8.01 2.88 10.60
C ASN A 66 -8.38 1.43 10.29
N GLY A 67 -8.51 0.60 11.31
CA GLY A 67 -8.82 -0.83 11.18
C GLY A 67 -7.68 -1.67 10.61
N PHE A 68 -6.45 -1.16 10.68
CA PHE A 68 -5.26 -1.84 10.15
C PHE A 68 -5.05 -3.19 10.82
N GLU A 69 -5.15 -3.26 12.14
CA GLU A 69 -4.93 -4.47 12.92
C GLU A 69 -5.90 -5.58 12.53
N GLU A 70 -7.18 -5.27 12.34
CA GLU A 70 -8.20 -6.25 11.90
C GLU A 70 -7.89 -6.85 10.54
N ARG A 71 -7.38 -6.02 9.61
CA ARG A 71 -6.99 -6.49 8.27
C ARG A 71 -5.74 -7.36 8.32
N MET A 72 -4.78 -7.00 9.17
CA MET A 72 -3.59 -7.82 9.40
C MET A 72 -3.94 -9.14 10.08
N ASP A 73 -4.84 -9.14 11.08
CA ASP A 73 -5.33 -10.35 11.73
C ASP A 73 -5.99 -11.28 10.72
N TYR A 74 -6.86 -10.74 9.86
CA TYR A 74 -7.49 -11.51 8.80
C TYR A 74 -6.45 -12.15 7.86
N ALA A 75 -5.44 -11.38 7.42
CA ALA A 75 -4.39 -11.90 6.55
C ALA A 75 -3.59 -13.04 7.24
N VAL A 76 -3.28 -12.88 8.52
CA VAL A 76 -2.59 -13.90 9.34
C VAL A 76 -3.47 -15.13 9.55
N ASP A 77 -4.73 -14.98 9.92
CA ASP A 77 -5.63 -16.08 10.21
C ASP A 77 -5.95 -16.91 8.96
N LYS A 78 -6.14 -16.26 7.83
CA LYS A 78 -6.38 -16.92 6.54
C LYS A 78 -5.09 -17.33 5.83
N GLN A 79 -3.90 -16.97 6.36
CA GLN A 79 -2.58 -17.24 5.76
C GLN A 79 -2.46 -16.70 4.33
N ILE A 80 -3.02 -15.50 4.09
CA ILE A 80 -3.01 -14.85 2.78
C ILE A 80 -1.94 -13.74 2.77
N PRO A 81 -0.94 -13.77 1.86
CA PRO A 81 0.01 -12.69 1.67
C PRO A 81 -0.65 -11.33 1.47
N ILE A 82 -0.07 -10.27 2.07
CA ILE A 82 -0.66 -8.93 2.00
C ILE A 82 0.35 -7.89 1.54
N ILE A 83 -0.09 -7.01 0.64
CA ILE A 83 0.65 -5.83 0.17
C ILE A 83 0.02 -4.60 0.82
N VAL A 84 0.73 -4.01 1.78
CA VAL A 84 0.27 -2.84 2.55
C VAL A 84 0.78 -1.57 1.89
N CYS A 85 -0.14 -0.79 1.32
CA CYS A 85 0.11 0.51 0.69
C CYS A 85 -0.57 1.66 1.46
N SER A 86 -1.19 1.35 2.61
CA SER A 86 -1.76 2.34 3.52
C SER A 86 -0.66 3.25 4.05
N THR A 87 -0.91 4.56 4.11
CA THR A 87 0.00 5.56 4.65
C THR A 87 -0.46 6.05 6.02
N GLY A 88 0.45 6.63 6.80
CA GLY A 88 0.11 7.20 8.11
C GLY A 88 -0.10 6.15 9.20
N LEU A 89 0.53 4.99 9.09
CA LEU A 89 0.56 4.00 10.17
C LEU A 89 1.34 4.56 11.38
N SER A 90 0.84 4.30 12.59
CA SER A 90 1.54 4.64 13.83
C SER A 90 2.72 3.69 14.07
N ASP A 91 3.61 4.06 15.01
CA ASP A 91 4.74 3.21 15.40
C ASP A 91 4.25 1.85 15.93
N GLU A 92 3.16 1.84 16.69
CA GLU A 92 2.54 0.61 17.18
C GLU A 92 2.02 -0.27 16.03
N GLN A 93 1.44 0.35 14.99
CA GLN A 93 0.99 -0.37 13.80
C GLN A 93 2.15 -0.90 12.97
N LEU A 94 3.25 -0.17 12.90
CA LEU A 94 4.47 -0.64 12.24
C LEU A 94 5.10 -1.82 12.99
N ASP A 95 5.09 -1.80 14.32
CA ASP A 95 5.55 -2.94 15.13
C ASP A 95 4.60 -4.13 14.99
N TYR A 96 3.29 -3.90 14.94
CA TYR A 96 2.30 -4.93 14.66
C TYR A 96 2.55 -5.61 13.30
N LEU A 97 2.82 -4.80 12.27
CA LEU A 97 3.16 -5.29 10.93
C LEU A 97 4.41 -6.18 10.95
N LYS A 98 5.45 -5.80 11.71
CA LYS A 98 6.68 -6.62 11.87
C LYS A 98 6.38 -7.98 12.52
N GLU A 99 5.52 -8.00 13.54
CA GLU A 99 5.13 -9.27 14.18
C GLU A 99 4.27 -10.15 13.24
N ALA A 100 3.34 -9.56 12.51
CA ALA A 100 2.52 -10.25 11.53
C ALA A 100 3.37 -10.82 10.37
N SER A 101 4.41 -10.10 9.94
CA SER A 101 5.32 -10.54 8.87
C SER A 101 6.11 -11.82 9.19
N LYS A 102 6.17 -12.22 10.46
CA LYS A 102 6.75 -13.51 10.89
C LYS A 102 5.81 -14.69 10.62
N LYS A 103 4.52 -14.41 10.38
CA LYS A 103 3.45 -15.41 10.24
C LYS A 103 2.92 -15.50 8.81
N VAL A 104 2.91 -14.39 8.08
CA VAL A 104 2.43 -14.30 6.69
C VAL A 104 3.36 -13.40 5.89
N ALA A 105 3.49 -13.61 4.58
CA ALA A 105 4.30 -12.73 3.75
C ALA A 105 3.67 -11.33 3.66
N VAL A 106 4.46 -10.31 3.97
CA VAL A 106 4.04 -8.90 3.95
C VAL A 106 5.01 -8.11 3.08
N LEU A 107 4.47 -7.39 2.11
CA LEU A 107 5.17 -6.33 1.39
C LEU A 107 4.56 -4.99 1.82
N THR A 108 5.39 -4.04 2.25
CA THR A 108 4.93 -2.68 2.53
C THR A 108 5.64 -1.69 1.63
N SER A 109 4.88 -0.75 1.07
CA SER A 109 5.43 0.34 0.27
C SER A 109 4.47 1.52 0.23
N ALA A 110 4.94 2.67 0.66
CA ALA A 110 4.20 3.93 0.58
C ALA A 110 4.10 4.45 -0.87
N ASN A 111 4.90 3.94 -1.78
CA ASN A 111 4.93 4.38 -3.17
C ASN A 111 5.28 3.23 -4.13
N MET A 112 4.35 2.89 -5.01
CA MET A 112 4.50 1.85 -6.04
C MET A 112 4.93 2.42 -7.40
N SER A 113 5.25 3.72 -7.51
CA SER A 113 5.71 4.32 -8.75
C SER A 113 7.11 3.84 -9.11
N LEU A 114 7.26 3.24 -10.29
CA LEU A 114 8.56 2.85 -10.85
C LEU A 114 9.51 4.04 -10.93
N GLY A 115 9.01 5.21 -11.37
CA GLY A 115 9.82 6.43 -11.50
C GLY A 115 10.33 6.95 -10.16
N VAL A 116 9.48 6.94 -9.13
CA VAL A 116 9.88 7.36 -7.76
C VAL A 116 10.91 6.38 -7.18
N ASN A 117 10.69 5.08 -7.31
CA ASN A 117 11.66 4.08 -6.82
C ASN A 117 13.00 4.16 -7.55
N LEU A 118 13.00 4.44 -8.87
CA LEU A 118 14.23 4.71 -9.61
C LEU A 118 14.92 5.98 -9.10
N LEU A 119 14.16 7.06 -8.86
CA LEU A 119 14.69 8.32 -8.31
C LEU A 119 15.33 8.10 -6.93
N ILE A 120 14.67 7.39 -6.02
CA ILE A 120 15.21 7.02 -4.71
C ILE A 120 16.57 6.33 -4.87
N LYS A 121 16.68 5.36 -5.76
CA LYS A 121 17.94 4.65 -6.02
C LYS A 121 19.03 5.58 -6.54
N LEU A 122 18.71 6.47 -7.49
CA LEU A 122 19.67 7.42 -8.06
C LEU A 122 20.13 8.45 -7.03
N VAL A 123 19.22 8.99 -6.22
CA VAL A 123 19.54 9.94 -5.15
C VAL A 123 20.44 9.30 -4.11
N LYS A 124 20.16 8.08 -3.69
CA LYS A 124 21.02 7.31 -2.77
C LYS A 124 22.45 7.19 -3.28
N GLU A 125 22.64 6.80 -4.53
CA GLU A 125 23.98 6.65 -5.13
C GLU A 125 24.69 8.00 -5.27
N ALA A 126 23.98 9.07 -5.65
CA ALA A 126 24.54 10.40 -5.77
C ALA A 126 24.91 10.98 -4.40
N ALA A 127 24.02 10.95 -3.43
CA ALA A 127 24.24 11.47 -2.09
C ALA A 127 25.44 10.79 -1.40
N LYS A 128 25.54 9.46 -1.52
CA LYS A 128 26.67 8.70 -0.97
C LYS A 128 28.03 9.17 -1.48
N LYS A 129 28.12 9.61 -2.74
CA LYS A 129 29.37 10.11 -3.33
C LYS A 129 29.62 11.59 -3.02
N LEU A 130 28.56 12.41 -3.14
CA LEU A 130 28.70 13.85 -3.03
C LEU A 130 28.84 14.32 -1.58
N ALA A 131 28.18 13.67 -0.63
CA ALA A 131 28.31 14.03 0.79
C ALA A 131 29.75 13.88 1.30
N THR A 132 30.52 12.92 0.80
CA THR A 132 31.94 12.75 1.16
C THR A 132 32.83 13.89 0.62
N GLU A 133 32.36 14.60 -0.41
CA GLU A 133 33.06 15.74 -1.02
C GLU A 133 32.55 17.10 -0.49
N GLY A 134 31.73 17.07 0.58
CA GLY A 134 31.23 18.28 1.25
C GLY A 134 30.04 18.96 0.61
N PHE A 135 29.27 18.24 -0.22
CA PHE A 135 27.99 18.73 -0.76
C PHE A 135 26.89 18.49 0.26
N ASP A 136 26.05 19.51 0.45
CA ASP A 136 24.82 19.40 1.21
C ASP A 136 23.68 18.85 0.32
N VAL A 137 22.76 18.08 0.92
CA VAL A 137 21.58 17.52 0.26
C VAL A 137 20.35 18.13 0.89
N GLU A 138 19.52 18.77 0.07
CA GLU A 138 18.24 19.33 0.49
C GLU A 138 17.09 18.72 -0.31
N ILE A 139 15.94 18.50 0.33
CA ILE A 139 14.72 18.02 -0.31
C ILE A 139 13.67 19.13 -0.23
N VAL A 140 13.21 19.58 -1.39
CA VAL A 140 12.11 20.55 -1.52
C VAL A 140 10.96 19.90 -2.26
N GLU A 141 9.79 19.85 -1.62
CA GLU A 141 8.58 19.32 -2.24
C GLU A 141 7.50 20.36 -2.42
N LYS A 142 6.71 20.20 -3.48
CA LYS A 142 5.53 21.04 -3.75
C LYS A 142 4.35 20.15 -4.10
N HIS A 143 3.22 20.40 -3.46
CA HIS A 143 1.98 19.68 -3.68
C HIS A 143 0.80 20.63 -3.83
N HIS A 144 -0.32 20.09 -4.29
CA HIS A 144 -1.59 20.81 -4.30
C HIS A 144 -2.07 21.10 -2.87
N ASN A 145 -2.94 22.09 -2.72
CA ASN A 145 -3.44 22.56 -1.42
C ASN A 145 -4.36 21.57 -0.65
N GLN A 146 -4.69 20.43 -1.25
CA GLN A 146 -5.52 19.39 -0.62
C GLN A 146 -4.67 18.25 0.02
N LYS A 147 -3.33 18.36 -0.04
CA LYS A 147 -2.47 17.39 0.62
C LYS A 147 -2.44 17.65 2.12
N LEU A 148 -2.73 16.60 2.91
CA LEU A 148 -2.87 16.72 4.36
C LEU A 148 -1.55 16.47 5.11
N ASP A 149 -0.73 15.54 4.59
CA ASP A 149 0.56 15.15 5.20
C ASP A 149 1.72 15.98 4.64
N ALA A 150 2.58 16.45 5.54
CA ALA A 150 3.86 17.08 5.23
C ALA A 150 4.85 16.78 6.37
N PRO A 151 6.08 16.29 6.08
CA PRO A 151 6.57 15.88 4.76
C PRO A 151 5.77 14.72 4.17
N SER A 152 5.77 14.60 2.83
CA SER A 152 5.09 13.47 2.16
C SER A 152 5.84 12.16 2.41
N GLY A 153 5.12 11.03 2.34
CA GLY A 153 5.76 9.71 2.42
C GLY A 153 6.88 9.52 1.39
N THR A 154 6.76 10.12 0.21
CA THR A 154 7.81 10.12 -0.81
C THR A 154 9.03 10.94 -0.40
N ALA A 155 8.83 12.12 0.20
CA ALA A 155 9.93 12.93 0.69
C ALA A 155 10.69 12.24 1.84
N LEU A 156 9.95 11.61 2.76
CA LEU A 156 10.56 10.80 3.83
C LEU A 156 11.35 9.63 3.26
N ALA A 157 10.80 8.88 2.29
CA ALA A 157 11.49 7.77 1.65
C ALA A 157 12.77 8.20 0.90
N LEU A 158 12.80 9.42 0.36
CA LEU A 158 14.01 10.01 -0.24
C LEU A 158 15.04 10.42 0.82
N ALA A 159 14.58 10.90 1.98
CA ALA A 159 15.47 11.29 3.08
C ALA A 159 16.10 10.08 3.77
N ASP A 160 15.37 8.97 3.86
CA ASP A 160 15.83 7.73 4.50
C ASP A 160 16.79 6.91 3.60
N ALA A 161 16.88 7.22 2.33
CA ALA A 161 17.66 6.47 1.35
C ALA A 161 19.15 6.80 1.42
#